data_95e501a53a4019272588ce6a7219727f
#
_entry.id   95e501a53a4019272588ce6a7219727f
#
_cell.length_a   1.000
_cell.length_b   1.000
_cell.length_c   1.000
_cell.angle_alpha   90.00
_cell.angle_beta   90.00
_cell.angle_gamma   90.00
#
_symmetry.space_group_name_H-M   'P 1'
#
loop_
_entity.id
_entity.type
_entity.pdbx_description
1 polymer ?
#
loop_
_entity_poly.entity_id
_entity_poly.type
_entity_poly.pdbx_seq_one_letter_code
_entity_poly.pdbx_strand_id
1 'polypeptide(L)'
;IPYVKGNLALLQYHYNGDTGAITALEPKDARPPQGTGPRHMAYHPKLPMVYFTNEQGIGLSTYRRQANGQLKIEQDLNVVPQGMSKTGLSASDLGITPDGKFLFGGLRGHRQDFDRVSRYRVLENGHAEFLGLTEADKIPWGFALSPDGKYLLVTATTGATLTAYRISPAGDLSKVATLKWDAGMSDLVAR
;
A
#
# COMPACT_ATOMS: atom_id res chain seq x y z
N ILE A 1 -4.39 13.25 2.37
CA ILE A 1 -5.27 12.41 3.23
C ILE A 1 -6.23 11.67 2.33
N PRO A 2 -6.13 10.32 2.26
CA PRO A 2 -7.07 9.51 1.47
C PRO A 2 -8.46 9.45 2.12
N TYR A 3 -9.50 9.44 1.29
CA TYR A 3 -10.89 9.32 1.70
C TYR A 3 -11.54 8.15 0.96
N VAL A 4 -11.68 7.02 1.63
CA VAL A 4 -12.05 5.71 1.03
C VAL A 4 -13.51 5.63 0.62
N LYS A 5 -14.42 6.28 1.37
CA LYS A 5 -15.87 6.21 1.14
C LYS A 5 -16.44 7.61 0.82
N GLY A 6 -17.60 7.64 0.21
CA GLY A 6 -18.26 8.90 -0.16
C GLY A 6 -17.61 9.52 -1.40
N ASN A 7 -17.01 10.68 -1.26
CA ASN A 7 -16.48 11.47 -2.40
C ASN A 7 -15.23 10.88 -3.07
N LEU A 8 -14.64 9.80 -2.54
CA LEU A 8 -13.42 9.18 -3.07
C LEU A 8 -12.38 10.24 -3.47
N ALA A 9 -11.79 10.91 -2.50
CA ALA A 9 -10.87 12.01 -2.72
C ALA A 9 -9.54 11.81 -2.01
N LEU A 10 -8.48 12.38 -2.59
CA LEU A 10 -7.20 12.60 -1.92
C LEU A 10 -7.14 14.07 -1.51
N LEU A 11 -7.44 14.35 -0.25
CA LEU A 11 -7.36 15.72 0.27
C LEU A 11 -5.91 16.14 0.41
N GLN A 12 -5.56 17.32 -0.11
CA GLN A 12 -4.20 17.81 -0.25
C GLN A 12 -4.00 19.08 0.57
N TYR A 13 -2.93 19.08 1.35
CA TYR A 13 -2.58 20.18 2.25
C TYR A 13 -1.10 20.50 2.14
N HIS A 14 -0.78 21.76 2.28
CA HIS A 14 0.56 22.23 2.59
C HIS A 14 0.76 22.17 4.10
N TYR A 15 1.87 21.62 4.55
CA TYR A 15 2.31 21.63 5.94
C TYR A 15 3.57 22.50 6.07
N ASN A 16 3.52 23.48 6.94
CA ASN A 16 4.67 24.29 7.30
C ASN A 16 5.35 23.70 8.54
N GLY A 17 6.55 23.15 8.36
CA GLY A 17 7.29 22.48 9.44
C GLY A 17 7.75 23.40 10.58
N ASP A 18 7.94 24.71 10.31
CA ASP A 18 8.41 25.66 11.30
C ASP A 18 7.28 26.14 12.23
N THR A 19 6.07 26.31 11.66
CA THR A 19 4.92 26.86 12.40
C THR A 19 3.89 25.80 12.77
N GLY A 20 3.96 24.60 12.20
CA GLY A 20 2.92 23.57 12.32
C GLY A 20 1.64 23.88 11.54
N ALA A 21 1.58 24.97 10.79
CA ALA A 21 0.39 25.37 10.07
C ALA A 21 0.05 24.40 8.93
N ILE A 22 -1.24 24.10 8.78
CA ILE A 22 -1.79 23.26 7.71
C ILE A 22 -2.76 24.09 6.88
N THR A 23 -2.50 24.21 5.58
CA THR A 23 -3.36 24.94 4.64
C THR A 23 -3.75 24.05 3.46
N ALA A 24 -5.02 24.10 3.04
CA ALA A 24 -5.48 23.34 1.88
C ALA A 24 -4.79 23.83 0.60
N LEU A 25 -4.45 22.90 -0.30
CA LEU A 25 -4.03 23.26 -1.66
C LEU A 25 -5.26 23.62 -2.50
N GLU A 26 -5.06 24.36 -3.58
CA GLU A 26 -6.09 24.65 -4.58
C GLU A 26 -5.73 24.00 -5.94
N PRO A 27 -6.56 23.08 -6.42
CA PRO A 27 -7.71 22.46 -5.75
C PRO A 27 -7.31 21.64 -4.52
N LYS A 28 -8.18 21.62 -3.50
CA LYS A 28 -7.92 20.91 -2.22
C LYS A 28 -7.96 19.39 -2.36
N ASP A 29 -8.47 18.85 -3.45
CA ASP A 29 -8.59 17.42 -3.67
C ASP A 29 -8.06 17.00 -5.03
N ALA A 30 -7.35 15.86 -5.06
CA ALA A 30 -7.13 15.09 -6.27
C ALA A 30 -8.22 14.01 -6.39
N ARG A 31 -8.74 13.83 -7.61
CA ARG A 31 -9.78 12.84 -7.88
C ARG A 31 -9.14 11.55 -8.39
N PRO A 32 -9.16 10.48 -7.58
CA PRO A 32 -8.74 9.17 -8.06
C PRO A 32 -9.75 8.64 -9.09
N PRO A 33 -9.39 7.65 -9.91
CA PRO A 33 -10.34 6.97 -10.78
C PRO A 33 -11.53 6.40 -9.99
N GLN A 34 -12.69 6.39 -10.62
CA GLN A 34 -13.91 5.90 -9.98
C GLN A 34 -13.76 4.44 -9.52
N GLY A 35 -14.21 4.13 -8.31
CA GLY A 35 -14.18 2.79 -7.74
C GLY A 35 -12.83 2.34 -7.21
N THR A 36 -11.80 3.19 -7.17
CA THR A 36 -10.48 2.82 -6.60
C THR A 36 -10.47 2.79 -5.07
N GLY A 37 -10.97 3.82 -4.42
CA GLY A 37 -10.98 3.92 -2.96
C GLY A 37 -9.57 3.95 -2.36
N PRO A 38 -8.79 5.05 -2.54
CA PRO A 38 -7.44 5.15 -1.99
C PRO A 38 -7.47 5.05 -0.46
N ARG A 39 -6.56 4.25 0.11
CA ARG A 39 -6.56 3.93 1.54
C ARG A 39 -5.22 4.25 2.22
N HIS A 40 -4.22 3.39 2.11
CA HIS A 40 -2.89 3.61 2.65
C HIS A 40 -1.97 4.21 1.61
N MET A 41 -0.96 4.98 2.06
CA MET A 41 -0.03 5.64 1.15
C MET A 41 1.41 5.42 1.57
N ALA A 42 2.30 5.41 0.57
CA ALA A 42 3.75 5.42 0.75
C ALA A 42 4.37 6.50 -0.14
N TYR A 43 5.29 7.29 0.44
CA TYR A 43 6.11 8.23 -0.31
C TYR A 43 7.38 7.54 -0.79
N HIS A 44 7.74 7.75 -2.05
CA HIS A 44 9.04 7.31 -2.53
C HIS A 44 10.16 8.09 -1.82
N PRO A 45 11.20 7.43 -1.30
CA PRO A 45 12.24 8.10 -0.51
C PRO A 45 13.07 9.12 -1.31
N LYS A 46 13.12 9.02 -2.65
CA LYS A 46 13.98 9.85 -3.52
C LYS A 46 13.24 10.56 -4.65
N LEU A 47 12.15 9.97 -5.17
CA LEU A 47 11.39 10.52 -6.31
C LEU A 47 10.16 11.28 -5.79
N PRO A 48 9.64 12.27 -6.54
CA PRO A 48 8.42 12.98 -6.19
C PRO A 48 7.17 12.11 -6.46
N MET A 49 7.19 10.86 -5.99
CA MET A 49 6.13 9.87 -6.22
C MET A 49 5.44 9.50 -4.93
N VAL A 50 4.13 9.29 -5.01
CA VAL A 50 3.27 8.82 -3.93
C VAL A 50 2.42 7.68 -4.44
N TYR A 51 2.34 6.61 -3.69
CA TYR A 51 1.61 5.40 -4.03
C TYR A 51 0.45 5.21 -3.05
N PHE A 52 -0.67 4.72 -3.54
CA PHE A 52 -1.84 4.42 -2.72
C PHE A 52 -2.35 3.02 -3.01
N THR A 53 -2.64 2.25 -1.96
CA THR A 53 -3.48 1.06 -2.13
C THR A 53 -4.91 1.50 -2.42
N ASN A 54 -5.54 0.83 -3.37
CA ASN A 54 -6.92 1.05 -3.78
C ASN A 54 -7.82 0.00 -3.11
N GLU A 55 -8.48 0.35 -1.99
CA GLU A 55 -9.23 -0.61 -1.18
C GLU A 55 -10.33 -1.32 -1.97
N GLN A 56 -11.05 -0.58 -2.82
CA GLN A 56 -12.15 -1.13 -3.63
C GLN A 56 -11.70 -1.53 -5.05
N GLY A 57 -10.69 -0.84 -5.57
CA GLY A 57 -10.07 -1.14 -6.86
C GLY A 57 -9.24 -2.41 -6.86
N ILE A 58 -8.78 -2.85 -5.69
CA ILE A 58 -7.90 -4.00 -5.45
C ILE A 58 -6.61 -3.87 -6.27
N GLY A 59 -5.78 -2.91 -5.86
CA GLY A 59 -4.53 -2.63 -6.57
C GLY A 59 -3.80 -1.41 -6.03
N LEU A 60 -3.12 -0.71 -6.93
CA LEU A 60 -2.22 0.39 -6.62
C LEU A 60 -2.42 1.55 -7.59
N SER A 61 -2.53 2.76 -7.07
CA SER A 61 -2.43 3.98 -7.88
C SER A 61 -1.12 4.70 -7.59
N THR A 62 -0.49 5.21 -8.66
CA THR A 62 0.76 5.98 -8.60
C THR A 62 0.48 7.43 -8.96
N TYR A 63 0.95 8.35 -8.13
CA TYR A 63 0.79 9.79 -8.32
C TYR A 63 2.15 10.47 -8.32
N ARG A 64 2.31 11.46 -9.19
CA ARG A 64 3.45 12.39 -9.13
C ARG A 64 3.06 13.63 -8.34
N ARG A 65 3.88 13.99 -7.37
CA ARG A 65 3.79 15.29 -6.69
C ARG A 65 4.40 16.36 -7.58
N GLN A 66 3.57 17.32 -7.99
CA GLN A 66 3.96 18.46 -8.80
C GLN A 66 4.75 19.50 -7.97
N ALA A 67 5.38 20.46 -8.64
CA ALA A 67 6.13 21.53 -7.96
C ALA A 67 5.27 22.38 -7.02
N ASN A 68 3.98 22.54 -7.31
CA ASN A 68 3.01 23.23 -6.45
C ASN A 68 2.45 22.33 -5.31
N GLY A 69 2.99 21.11 -5.15
CA GLY A 69 2.57 20.14 -4.13
C GLY A 69 1.37 19.28 -4.51
N GLN A 70 0.66 19.58 -5.59
CA GLN A 70 -0.50 18.81 -6.03
C GLN A 70 -0.11 17.41 -6.55
N LEU A 71 -1.02 16.46 -6.38
CA LEU A 71 -0.88 15.10 -6.90
C LEU A 71 -1.53 14.98 -8.27
N LYS A 72 -0.78 14.48 -9.25
CA LYS A 72 -1.27 14.08 -10.56
C LYS A 72 -1.15 12.57 -10.70
N ILE A 73 -2.28 11.91 -11.00
CA ILE A 73 -2.26 10.46 -11.25
C ILE A 73 -1.49 10.14 -12.52
N GLU A 74 -0.65 9.11 -12.48
CA GLU A 74 0.12 8.62 -13.63
C GLU A 74 -0.18 7.16 -13.94
N GLN A 75 -0.64 6.38 -12.95
CA GLN A 75 -0.90 4.96 -13.14
C GLN A 75 -2.00 4.48 -12.18
N ASP A 76 -2.83 3.55 -12.67
CA ASP A 76 -3.79 2.79 -11.86
C ASP A 76 -3.71 1.32 -12.24
N LEU A 77 -3.34 0.47 -11.30
CA LEU A 77 -3.14 -0.97 -11.48
C LEU A 77 -4.20 -1.75 -10.72
N ASN A 78 -4.84 -2.67 -11.41
CA ASN A 78 -5.67 -3.71 -10.82
C ASN A 78 -4.87 -5.02 -10.80
N VAL A 79 -4.85 -5.70 -9.66
CA VAL A 79 -4.06 -6.93 -9.47
C VAL A 79 -4.91 -8.18 -9.21
N VAL A 80 -6.22 -8.05 -9.36
CA VAL A 80 -7.11 -9.21 -9.28
C VAL A 80 -6.88 -10.10 -10.50
N PRO A 81 -6.67 -11.42 -10.31
CA PRO A 81 -6.53 -12.34 -11.41
C PRO A 81 -7.72 -12.28 -12.39
N GLN A 82 -7.45 -12.46 -13.68
CA GLN A 82 -8.49 -12.45 -14.70
C GLN A 82 -9.58 -13.49 -14.38
N GLY A 83 -10.84 -13.07 -14.47
CA GLY A 83 -12.00 -13.92 -14.18
C GLY A 83 -12.38 -14.03 -12.71
N MET A 84 -11.56 -13.51 -11.78
CA MET A 84 -11.92 -13.48 -10.35
C MET A 84 -12.82 -12.28 -10.03
N SER A 85 -13.86 -12.51 -9.23
CA SER A 85 -14.71 -11.43 -8.72
C SER A 85 -13.99 -10.60 -7.67
N LYS A 86 -14.16 -9.28 -7.70
CA LYS A 86 -13.72 -8.38 -6.63
C LYS A 86 -14.61 -8.40 -5.38
N THR A 87 -15.79 -9.03 -5.45
CA THR A 87 -16.74 -9.05 -4.34
C THR A 87 -16.13 -9.75 -3.12
N GLY A 88 -16.10 -9.04 -1.99
CA GLY A 88 -15.49 -9.54 -0.76
C GLY A 88 -13.97 -9.46 -0.72
N LEU A 89 -13.34 -8.80 -1.69
CA LEU A 89 -11.92 -8.42 -1.61
C LEU A 89 -11.78 -6.97 -1.14
N SER A 90 -10.66 -6.65 -0.52
CA SER A 90 -10.25 -5.27 -0.24
C SER A 90 -8.74 -5.17 -0.10
N ALA A 91 -8.15 -4.04 -0.52
CA ALA A 91 -6.74 -3.79 -0.20
C ALA A 91 -6.58 -3.24 1.23
N SER A 92 -5.42 -3.48 1.83
CA SER A 92 -5.09 -2.99 3.16
C SER A 92 -3.88 -2.04 3.13
N ASP A 93 -2.84 -2.37 3.86
CA ASP A 93 -1.67 -1.52 4.03
C ASP A 93 -0.73 -1.51 2.83
N LEU A 94 0.23 -0.58 2.86
CA LEU A 94 1.23 -0.39 1.82
C LEU A 94 2.59 -0.07 2.43
N GLY A 95 3.59 -0.87 2.09
CA GLY A 95 4.98 -0.61 2.45
C GLY A 95 5.85 -0.37 1.21
N ILE A 96 6.85 0.51 1.34
CA ILE A 96 7.92 0.72 0.34
C ILE A 96 9.26 0.46 1.00
N THR A 97 10.17 -0.24 0.29
CA THR A 97 11.54 -0.48 0.80
C THR A 97 12.29 0.83 0.99
N PRO A 98 13.22 0.92 1.97
CA PRO A 98 13.99 2.14 2.24
C PRO A 98 14.80 2.66 1.04
N ASP A 99 15.20 1.76 0.12
CA ASP A 99 15.89 2.12 -1.12
C ASP A 99 14.93 2.59 -2.25
N GLY A 100 13.62 2.41 -2.06
CA GLY A 100 12.56 2.78 -2.99
C GLY A 100 12.30 1.78 -4.12
N LYS A 101 12.94 0.61 -4.12
CA LYS A 101 12.87 -0.32 -5.26
C LYS A 101 11.62 -1.19 -5.31
N PHE A 102 11.02 -1.51 -4.14
CA PHE A 102 9.88 -2.42 -4.07
C PHE A 102 8.75 -1.85 -3.22
N LEU A 103 7.52 -2.14 -3.65
CA LEU A 103 6.29 -1.89 -2.91
C LEU A 103 5.58 -3.20 -2.61
N PHE A 104 4.94 -3.26 -1.45
CA PHE A 104 4.16 -4.40 -0.99
C PHE A 104 2.80 -3.91 -0.49
N GLY A 105 1.71 -4.47 -1.04
CA GLY A 105 0.34 -4.11 -0.66
C GLY A 105 -0.44 -5.31 -0.16
N GLY A 106 -1.21 -5.15 0.92
CA GLY A 106 -2.04 -6.22 1.45
C GLY A 106 -3.36 -6.36 0.69
N LEU A 107 -3.77 -7.60 0.43
CA LEU A 107 -5.06 -7.95 -0.17
C LEU A 107 -5.80 -8.90 0.77
N ARG A 108 -7.03 -8.54 1.15
CA ARG A 108 -7.86 -9.26 2.13
C ARG A 108 -9.04 -9.93 1.46
N GLY A 109 -9.18 -11.24 1.69
CA GLY A 109 -10.28 -12.05 1.19
C GLY A 109 -11.39 -12.25 2.22
N HIS A 110 -12.19 -11.22 2.51
CA HIS A 110 -13.24 -11.29 3.53
C HIS A 110 -14.30 -12.36 3.27
N ARG A 111 -14.56 -12.67 2.00
CA ARG A 111 -15.57 -13.66 1.57
C ARG A 111 -15.01 -14.66 0.54
N GLN A 112 -13.70 -14.63 0.34
CA GLN A 112 -12.98 -15.50 -0.58
C GLN A 112 -11.69 -15.96 0.10
N ASP A 113 -11.16 -17.10 -0.28
CA ASP A 113 -9.85 -17.57 0.19
C ASP A 113 -8.74 -16.93 -0.67
N PHE A 114 -8.59 -15.60 -0.51
CA PHE A 114 -7.68 -14.79 -1.31
C PHE A 114 -6.96 -13.74 -0.46
N ASP A 115 -6.22 -14.20 0.54
CA ASP A 115 -5.36 -13.36 1.36
C ASP A 115 -3.95 -13.35 0.76
N ARG A 116 -3.48 -12.19 0.30
CA ARG A 116 -2.22 -12.06 -0.46
C ARG A 116 -1.45 -10.80 -0.08
N VAL A 117 -0.16 -10.84 -0.37
CA VAL A 117 0.69 -9.65 -0.52
C VAL A 117 0.95 -9.44 -2.00
N SER A 118 0.51 -8.32 -2.54
CA SER A 118 0.86 -7.87 -3.90
C SER A 118 2.25 -7.24 -3.89
N ARG A 119 3.05 -7.55 -4.90
CA ARG A 119 4.45 -7.16 -5.01
C ARG A 119 4.65 -6.32 -6.27
N TYR A 120 5.39 -5.23 -6.13
CA TYR A 120 5.68 -4.34 -7.26
C TYR A 120 7.15 -3.93 -7.22
N ARG A 121 7.73 -3.77 -8.42
CA ARG A 121 9.00 -3.08 -8.63
C ARG A 121 8.72 -1.63 -8.97
N VAL A 122 9.47 -0.71 -8.38
CA VAL A 122 9.45 0.68 -8.79
C VAL A 122 10.47 0.88 -9.90
N LEU A 123 10.02 1.38 -11.04
CA LEU A 123 10.84 1.68 -12.21
C LEU A 123 11.54 3.04 -12.04
N GLU A 124 12.52 3.34 -12.87
CA GLU A 124 13.29 4.59 -12.83
C GLU A 124 12.41 5.86 -12.98
N ASN A 125 11.32 5.76 -13.74
CA ASN A 125 10.36 6.85 -13.90
C ASN A 125 9.38 6.97 -12.70
N GLY A 126 9.46 6.05 -11.73
CA GLY A 126 8.62 5.99 -10.55
C GLY A 126 7.31 5.22 -10.73
N HIS A 127 7.04 4.65 -11.90
CA HIS A 127 5.90 3.77 -12.09
C HIS A 127 6.12 2.43 -11.39
N ALA A 128 5.02 1.78 -11.00
CA ALA A 128 5.03 0.47 -10.40
C ALA A 128 4.80 -0.63 -11.45
N GLU A 129 5.68 -1.62 -11.50
CA GLU A 129 5.51 -2.84 -12.27
C GLU A 129 5.01 -3.95 -11.35
N PHE A 130 3.87 -4.56 -11.66
CA PHE A 130 3.33 -5.66 -10.87
C PHE A 130 4.15 -6.93 -11.08
N LEU A 131 4.72 -7.48 -10.00
CA LEU A 131 5.56 -8.68 -10.01
C LEU A 131 4.78 -9.97 -9.69
N GLY A 132 3.60 -9.85 -9.06
CA GLY A 132 2.80 -11.00 -8.68
C GLY A 132 2.28 -10.92 -7.24
N LEU A 133 1.72 -12.04 -6.80
CA LEU A 133 1.09 -12.21 -5.50
C LEU A 133 1.85 -13.26 -4.68
N THR A 134 1.97 -13.03 -3.38
CA THR A 134 2.47 -14.01 -2.40
C THR A 134 1.35 -14.33 -1.42
N GLU A 135 1.17 -15.60 -1.05
CA GLU A 135 0.20 -16.01 -0.04
C GLU A 135 0.48 -15.36 1.31
N ALA A 136 -0.58 -14.95 2.01
CA ALA A 136 -0.52 -14.36 3.33
C ALA A 136 -1.45 -15.10 4.30
N ASP A 137 -1.22 -14.90 5.59
CA ASP A 137 -2.13 -15.37 6.62
C ASP A 137 -3.44 -14.54 6.58
N LYS A 138 -4.52 -15.07 7.17
CA LYS A 138 -5.90 -14.61 6.97
C LYS A 138 -6.12 -13.16 7.40
N ILE A 139 -6.58 -12.34 6.44
CA ILE A 139 -6.82 -10.90 6.58
C ILE A 139 -5.53 -10.14 6.92
N PRO A 140 -4.55 -10.07 5.98
CA PRO A 140 -3.34 -9.27 6.15
C PRO A 140 -3.71 -7.80 6.31
N TRP A 141 -3.20 -7.14 7.36
CA TRP A 141 -3.69 -5.81 7.76
C TRP A 141 -2.60 -4.76 7.79
N GLY A 142 -1.64 -4.86 8.72
CA GLY A 142 -0.57 -3.89 8.92
C GLY A 142 0.77 -4.41 8.42
N PHE A 143 1.57 -3.52 7.83
CA PHE A 143 2.87 -3.83 7.25
C PHE A 143 3.97 -2.97 7.88
N ALA A 144 5.12 -3.57 8.13
CA ALA A 144 6.35 -2.84 8.41
C ALA A 144 7.53 -3.46 7.68
N LEU A 145 8.42 -2.60 7.21
CA LEU A 145 9.70 -3.03 6.62
C LEU A 145 10.81 -2.89 7.64
N SER A 146 11.73 -3.85 7.66
CA SER A 146 12.94 -3.71 8.46
C SER A 146 13.76 -2.49 7.96
N PRO A 147 14.49 -1.78 8.84
CA PRO A 147 15.30 -0.63 8.44
C PRO A 147 16.32 -0.90 7.35
N ASP A 148 16.81 -2.14 7.26
CA ASP A 148 17.75 -2.58 6.22
C ASP A 148 17.06 -3.01 4.91
N GLY A 149 15.71 -2.98 4.87
CA GLY A 149 14.90 -3.35 3.71
C GLY A 149 14.90 -4.83 3.34
N LYS A 150 15.43 -5.72 4.20
CA LYS A 150 15.54 -7.15 3.90
C LYS A 150 14.32 -7.97 4.29
N TYR A 151 13.46 -7.43 5.17
CA TYR A 151 12.28 -8.13 5.66
C TYR A 151 11.04 -7.27 5.58
N LEU A 152 9.93 -7.92 5.23
CA LEU A 152 8.57 -7.41 5.38
C LEU A 152 7.91 -8.16 6.52
N LEU A 153 7.38 -7.43 7.50
CA LEU A 153 6.56 -7.93 8.58
C LEU A 153 5.09 -7.67 8.25
N VAL A 154 4.25 -8.67 8.39
CA VAL A 154 2.81 -8.60 8.07
C VAL A 154 2.00 -9.09 9.25
N THR A 155 1.11 -8.25 9.78
CA THR A 155 0.09 -8.69 10.73
C THR A 155 -1.13 -9.23 9.99
N ALA A 156 -1.77 -10.27 10.53
CA ALA A 156 -3.02 -10.80 10.03
C ALA A 156 -4.06 -10.82 11.15
N THR A 157 -5.14 -10.05 10.97
CA THR A 157 -6.12 -9.85 12.06
C THR A 157 -6.91 -11.11 12.38
N THR A 158 -7.51 -11.76 11.38
CA THR A 158 -8.28 -13.00 11.60
C THR A 158 -7.36 -14.20 11.79
N GLY A 159 -6.19 -14.21 11.14
CA GLY A 159 -5.17 -15.22 11.35
C GLY A 159 -4.51 -15.15 12.72
N ALA A 160 -4.61 -14.00 13.41
CA ALA A 160 -3.94 -13.69 14.66
C ALA A 160 -2.45 -14.03 14.61
N THR A 161 -1.79 -13.60 13.53
CA THR A 161 -0.38 -13.87 13.26
C THR A 161 0.41 -12.61 12.95
N LEU A 162 1.70 -12.66 13.29
CA LEU A 162 2.75 -11.78 12.75
C LEU A 162 3.70 -12.66 11.94
N THR A 163 3.76 -12.43 10.63
CA THR A 163 4.61 -13.19 9.72
C THR A 163 5.72 -12.33 9.15
N ALA A 164 6.94 -12.84 9.22
CA ALA A 164 8.11 -12.24 8.61
C ALA A 164 8.41 -12.91 7.27
N TYR A 165 8.57 -12.08 6.23
CA TYR A 165 9.01 -12.49 4.91
C TYR A 165 10.38 -11.90 4.60
N ARG A 166 11.30 -12.71 4.08
CA ARG A 166 12.54 -12.22 3.50
C ARG A 166 12.26 -11.71 2.09
N ILE A 167 12.81 -10.54 1.78
CA ILE A 167 12.73 -9.91 0.46
C ILE A 167 13.98 -10.32 -0.34
N SER A 168 13.80 -10.93 -1.52
CA SER A 168 14.90 -11.24 -2.44
C SER A 168 15.35 -9.99 -3.22
N PRO A 169 16.53 -10.02 -3.86
CA PRO A 169 16.96 -8.95 -4.78
C PRO A 169 16.01 -8.73 -5.97
N ALA A 170 15.15 -9.69 -6.29
CA ALA A 170 14.14 -9.58 -7.34
C ALA A 170 12.78 -9.06 -6.82
N GLY A 171 12.61 -8.91 -5.50
CA GLY A 171 11.36 -8.49 -4.86
C GLY A 171 10.42 -9.66 -4.51
N ASP A 172 10.90 -10.91 -4.58
CA ASP A 172 10.12 -12.06 -4.13
C ASP A 172 10.10 -12.13 -2.61
N LEU A 173 9.01 -12.67 -2.07
CA LEU A 173 8.81 -12.85 -0.65
C LEU A 173 8.90 -14.33 -0.28
N SER A 174 9.79 -14.67 0.66
CA SER A 174 9.90 -16.00 1.25
C SER A 174 9.56 -15.94 2.73
N LYS A 175 8.54 -16.68 3.15
CA LYS A 175 8.14 -16.78 4.57
C LYS A 175 9.27 -17.38 5.39
N VAL A 176 9.72 -16.70 6.45
CA VAL A 176 10.84 -17.15 7.30
C VAL A 176 10.42 -17.44 8.73
N ALA A 177 9.38 -16.75 9.23
CA ALA A 177 8.87 -16.98 10.59
C ALA A 177 7.41 -16.57 10.69
N THR A 178 6.68 -17.19 11.60
CA THR A 178 5.32 -16.77 11.99
C THR A 178 5.20 -16.89 13.50
N LEU A 179 4.79 -15.80 14.14
CA LEU A 179 4.37 -15.76 15.52
C LEU A 179 2.84 -15.78 15.57
N LYS A 180 2.26 -16.68 16.35
CA LYS A 180 0.82 -16.67 16.67
C LYS A 180 0.58 -15.80 17.89
N TRP A 181 -0.57 -15.16 17.91
CA TRP A 181 -1.02 -14.27 18.96
C TRP A 181 -2.44 -14.62 19.39
N ASP A 182 -2.84 -14.16 20.59
CA ASP A 182 -4.19 -14.46 21.10
C ASP A 182 -5.29 -13.56 20.53
N ALA A 183 -4.89 -12.45 19.89
CA ALA A 183 -5.79 -11.47 19.27
C ALA A 183 -5.24 -10.95 17.94
N GLY A 184 -6.14 -10.46 17.10
CA GLY A 184 -5.74 -9.85 15.82
C GLY A 184 -4.96 -8.55 16.02
N MET A 185 -3.82 -8.43 15.35
CA MET A 185 -3.00 -7.21 15.32
C MET A 185 -3.36 -6.38 14.09
N SER A 186 -3.57 -5.08 14.27
CA SER A 186 -3.96 -4.16 13.18
C SER A 186 -2.85 -3.21 12.74
N ASP A 187 -1.77 -3.11 13.53
CA ASP A 187 -0.66 -2.20 13.22
C ASP A 187 0.66 -2.70 13.81
N LEU A 188 1.79 -2.27 13.23
CA LEU A 188 3.11 -2.54 13.76
C LEU A 188 4.14 -1.51 13.26
N VAL A 189 5.22 -1.37 14.01
CA VAL A 189 6.38 -0.55 13.65
C VAL A 189 7.65 -1.37 13.83
N ALA A 190 8.52 -1.38 12.81
CA ALA A 190 9.88 -1.91 12.92
C ALA A 190 10.87 -0.74 13.15
N ARG A 191 11.81 -0.93 14.09
CA ARG A 191 12.85 0.03 14.46
C ARG A 191 14.23 -0.60 14.36
#